data_a7f6ea18351c9966f4b25bce220abda2
#
_entry.id   a7f6ea18351c9966f4b25bce220abda2
#
_cell.length_a   1.000
_cell.length_b   1.000
_cell.length_c   1.000
_cell.angle_alpha   90.00
_cell.angle_beta   90.00
_cell.angle_gamma   90.00
#
_symmetry.space_group_name_H-M   'P 1'
#
loop_
_entity.id
_entity.type
_entity.pdbx_description
1 polymer ?
#
loop_
_entity_poly.entity_id
_entity_poly.type
_entity_poly.pdbx_seq_one_letter_code
_entity_poly.pdbx_strand_id
1 'polypeptide(L)'
;PLGVDIEQIREKDNLRVARRCFTEREYAYVSGQKEVVSQETAGAPGEVAEKLGFEPDDSLCAERFFYLWTMKEAYLKLTGDGISVPLNSFEIDPVQKTVIGTSYRYFMLRMDDYWISVCAEGDCTVEYRLDSCIRF
;
A
#
# COMPACT_ATOMS: atom_id res chain seq x y z
N PRO A 1 6.85 17.19 -10.69
CA PRO A 1 5.45 16.74 -10.61
C PRO A 1 5.21 15.92 -9.35
N LEU A 2 4.00 15.98 -8.85
CA LEU A 2 3.53 15.23 -7.70
C LEU A 2 2.31 14.40 -8.08
N GLY A 3 2.18 13.22 -7.48
CA GLY A 3 0.95 12.46 -7.50
C GLY A 3 0.39 12.43 -6.09
N VAL A 4 -0.88 12.79 -5.94
CA VAL A 4 -1.54 12.82 -4.62
C VAL A 4 -2.82 12.03 -4.69
N ASP A 5 -3.05 11.22 -3.67
CA ASP A 5 -4.29 10.48 -3.52
C ASP A 5 -4.73 10.46 -2.06
N ILE A 6 -6.03 10.39 -1.85
CA ILE A 6 -6.63 10.29 -0.54
C ILE A 6 -7.71 9.21 -0.57
N GLU A 7 -7.68 8.30 0.39
CA GLU A 7 -8.62 7.19 0.47
C GLU A 7 -9.11 7.00 1.89
N GLN A 8 -10.41 6.80 2.02
CA GLN A 8 -11.01 6.44 3.29
C GLN A 8 -10.82 4.96 3.55
N ILE A 9 -10.39 4.62 4.75
CA ILE A 9 -10.23 3.23 5.18
C ILE A 9 -11.61 2.65 5.46
N ARG A 10 -11.93 1.53 4.79
CA ARG A 10 -13.22 0.86 4.93
C ARG A 10 -13.02 -0.64 4.98
N GLU A 11 -13.72 -1.29 5.90
CA GLU A 11 -13.74 -2.75 5.95
C GLU A 11 -14.74 -3.28 4.92
N LYS A 12 -14.22 -3.75 3.80
CA LYS A 12 -14.95 -4.43 2.72
C LYS A 12 -14.14 -5.65 2.30
N ASP A 13 -14.47 -6.23 1.16
CA ASP A 13 -13.75 -7.36 0.58
C ASP A 13 -12.33 -6.99 0.12
N ASN A 14 -11.56 -6.35 0.98
CA ASN A 14 -10.26 -5.79 0.64
C ASN A 14 -9.25 -6.85 0.19
N LEU A 15 -9.25 -8.01 0.85
CA LEU A 15 -8.34 -9.10 0.47
C LEU A 15 -8.68 -9.67 -0.91
N ARG A 16 -9.95 -9.73 -1.26
CA ARG A 16 -10.38 -10.17 -2.57
C ARG A 16 -9.90 -9.23 -3.67
N VAL A 17 -10.04 -7.93 -3.45
CA VAL A 17 -9.57 -6.91 -4.39
C VAL A 17 -8.04 -6.91 -4.45
N ALA A 18 -7.38 -7.03 -3.32
CA ALA A 18 -5.92 -7.08 -3.25
C ALA A 18 -5.37 -8.27 -4.05
N ARG A 19 -6.02 -9.42 -3.96
CA ARG A 19 -5.60 -10.61 -4.71
C ARG A 19 -5.64 -10.38 -6.24
N ARG A 20 -6.59 -9.58 -6.69
CA ARG A 20 -6.76 -9.28 -8.13
C ARG A 20 -5.87 -8.15 -8.61
N CYS A 21 -5.62 -7.16 -7.76
CA CYS A 21 -5.02 -5.90 -8.17
C CYS A 21 -3.58 -5.71 -7.70
N PHE A 22 -3.16 -6.44 -6.68
CA PHE A 22 -1.83 -6.27 -6.07
C PHE A 22 -0.89 -7.39 -6.50
N THR A 23 0.41 -7.14 -6.34
CA THR A 23 1.41 -8.18 -6.51
C THR A 23 1.35 -9.15 -5.33
N GLU A 24 2.01 -10.31 -5.45
CA GLU A 24 2.03 -11.30 -4.38
C GLU A 24 2.64 -10.75 -3.09
N ARG A 25 3.69 -9.96 -3.20
CA ARG A 25 4.33 -9.32 -2.04
C ARG A 25 3.42 -8.30 -1.38
N GLU A 26 2.74 -7.50 -2.19
CA GLU A 26 1.78 -6.53 -1.68
C GLU A 26 0.59 -7.21 -1.00
N TYR A 27 0.11 -8.28 -1.60
CA TYR A 27 -0.95 -9.09 -1.00
C TYR A 27 -0.51 -9.67 0.35
N ALA A 28 0.70 -10.19 0.43
CA ALA A 28 1.25 -10.74 1.67
C ALA A 28 1.30 -9.67 2.77
N TYR A 29 1.69 -8.46 2.42
CA TYR A 29 1.71 -7.34 3.36
C TYR A 29 0.29 -7.03 3.88
N VAL A 30 -0.68 -6.94 2.98
CA VAL A 30 -2.06 -6.60 3.34
C VAL A 30 -2.68 -7.70 4.20
N SER A 31 -2.47 -8.95 3.84
CA SER A 31 -3.04 -10.09 4.56
C SER A 31 -2.35 -10.38 5.90
N GLY A 32 -1.22 -9.74 6.16
CA GLY A 32 -0.44 -9.99 7.37
C GLY A 32 0.35 -11.28 7.34
N GLN A 33 0.48 -11.91 6.19
CA GLN A 33 1.39 -13.03 6.04
C GLN A 33 2.81 -12.49 6.18
N LYS A 34 3.55 -13.04 7.13
CA LYS A 34 4.98 -12.75 7.22
C LYS A 34 5.60 -13.19 5.91
N GLU A 35 6.41 -12.34 5.30
CA GLU A 35 7.29 -12.79 4.25
C GLU A 35 8.01 -14.02 4.79
N VAL A 36 7.67 -15.16 4.26
CA VAL A 36 8.57 -16.28 4.36
C VAL A 36 9.74 -15.87 3.51
N VAL A 37 10.71 -15.30 4.16
CA VAL A 37 12.01 -15.15 3.54
C VAL A 37 12.29 -16.48 2.91
N SER A 38 12.35 -16.51 1.62
CA SER A 38 12.59 -17.64 0.75
C SER A 38 13.72 -18.51 1.21
N GLN A 39 13.47 -19.21 2.25
CA GLN A 39 14.53 -19.97 2.77
C GLN A 39 13.99 -21.35 2.95
N GLU A 40 14.44 -22.12 2.22
CA GLU A 40 14.81 -23.48 2.44
C GLU A 40 14.31 -24.17 3.69
N THR A 41 13.36 -23.65 4.37
CA THR A 41 12.72 -24.37 5.45
C THR A 41 11.70 -25.29 4.85
N ALA A 42 12.02 -26.53 4.90
CA ALA A 42 11.11 -27.60 4.62
C ALA A 42 9.84 -27.47 5.46
N GLY A 43 8.81 -26.96 4.88
CA GLY A 43 7.51 -26.78 5.51
C GLY A 43 6.71 -25.81 4.68
N ALA A 44 5.57 -26.24 4.18
CA ALA A 44 4.69 -25.35 3.45
C ALA A 44 4.26 -24.20 4.36
N PRO A 45 4.49 -22.94 3.99
CA PRO A 45 4.16 -21.79 4.82
C PRO A 45 2.70 -21.74 5.24
N GLY A 46 1.80 -22.31 4.43
CA GLY A 46 0.39 -22.39 4.73
C GLY A 46 0.04 -23.28 5.90
N GLU A 47 0.79 -24.35 6.12
CA GLU A 47 0.52 -25.27 7.21
C GLU A 47 0.84 -24.69 8.58
N VAL A 48 1.86 -23.83 8.65
CA VAL A 48 2.26 -23.22 9.91
C VAL A 48 1.27 -22.14 10.31
N ALA A 49 0.75 -21.39 9.35
CA ALA A 49 -0.25 -20.36 9.59
C ALA A 49 -1.58 -20.96 10.06
N GLU A 50 -2.00 -22.09 9.47
CA GLU A 50 -3.20 -22.80 9.90
C GLU A 50 -3.05 -23.40 11.30
N LYS A 51 -1.90 -23.96 11.60
CA LYS A 51 -1.63 -24.56 12.93
C LYS A 51 -1.58 -23.54 14.06
N LEU A 52 -1.24 -22.29 13.74
CA LEU A 52 -1.19 -21.23 14.74
C LEU A 52 -2.51 -20.47 14.88
N GLY A 53 -3.53 -20.81 14.09
CA GLY A 53 -4.83 -20.17 14.13
C GLY A 53 -4.74 -18.69 13.81
N PHE A 54 -3.84 -18.31 12.93
CA PHE A 54 -3.60 -16.92 12.58
C PHE A 54 -4.65 -16.48 11.58
N GLU A 55 -5.72 -15.91 12.09
CA GLU A 55 -6.68 -15.23 11.23
C GLU A 55 -6.24 -13.77 11.08
N PRO A 56 -6.21 -13.24 9.85
CA PRO A 56 -5.86 -11.84 9.65
C PRO A 56 -6.91 -10.95 10.30
N ASP A 57 -6.46 -9.96 11.06
CA ASP A 57 -7.33 -8.93 11.62
C ASP A 57 -7.88 -8.08 10.47
N ASP A 58 -9.20 -8.10 10.28
CA ASP A 58 -9.87 -7.38 9.21
C ASP A 58 -9.60 -5.88 9.25
N SER A 59 -9.52 -5.31 10.46
CA SER A 59 -9.20 -3.91 10.67
C SER A 59 -7.80 -3.58 10.17
N LEU A 60 -6.82 -4.41 10.52
CA LEU A 60 -5.44 -4.23 10.08
C LEU A 60 -5.30 -4.45 8.58
N CYS A 61 -6.01 -5.41 8.03
CA CYS A 61 -6.03 -5.66 6.60
C CYS A 61 -6.59 -4.47 5.83
N ALA A 62 -7.68 -3.87 6.32
CA ALA A 62 -8.27 -2.68 5.71
C ALA A 62 -7.29 -1.52 5.73
N GLU A 63 -6.61 -1.28 6.84
CA GLU A 63 -5.63 -0.21 6.96
C GLU A 63 -4.48 -0.38 5.99
N ARG A 64 -3.92 -1.57 5.91
CA ARG A 64 -2.81 -1.87 4.99
C ARG A 64 -3.24 -1.87 3.53
N PHE A 65 -4.45 -2.33 3.24
CA PHE A 65 -4.99 -2.31 1.89
C PHE A 65 -5.07 -0.88 1.36
N PHE A 66 -5.70 0.03 2.12
CA PHE A 66 -5.86 1.41 1.66
C PHE A 66 -4.54 2.19 1.70
N TYR A 67 -3.62 1.82 2.55
CA TYR A 67 -2.26 2.35 2.52
C TYR A 67 -1.60 2.09 1.16
N LEU A 68 -1.61 0.85 0.70
CA LEU A 68 -1.06 0.51 -0.61
C LEU A 68 -1.90 1.03 -1.76
N TRP A 69 -3.21 0.97 -1.65
CA TRP A 69 -4.12 1.43 -2.69
C TRP A 69 -3.88 2.90 -3.00
N THR A 70 -3.84 3.74 -1.97
CA THR A 70 -3.61 5.17 -2.16
C THR A 70 -2.20 5.45 -2.73
N MET A 71 -1.21 4.66 -2.36
CA MET A 71 0.13 4.77 -2.94
C MET A 71 0.11 4.46 -4.43
N LYS A 72 -0.57 3.41 -4.84
CA LYS A 72 -0.67 3.03 -6.24
C LYS A 72 -1.42 4.07 -7.06
N GLU A 73 -2.51 4.59 -6.52
CA GLU A 73 -3.27 5.66 -7.18
C GLU A 73 -2.45 6.95 -7.33
N ALA A 74 -1.69 7.31 -6.30
CA ALA A 74 -0.83 8.48 -6.35
C ALA A 74 0.24 8.36 -7.44
N TYR A 75 0.83 7.18 -7.59
CA TYR A 75 1.80 6.93 -8.64
C TYR A 75 1.18 7.08 -10.04
N LEU A 76 0.00 6.52 -10.24
CA LEU A 76 -0.70 6.63 -11.52
C LEU A 76 -1.07 8.08 -11.85
N LYS A 77 -1.43 8.85 -10.85
CA LYS A 77 -1.71 10.29 -11.03
C LYS A 77 -0.44 11.05 -11.39
N LEU A 78 0.70 10.68 -10.82
CA LEU A 78 1.97 11.31 -11.14
C LEU A 78 2.40 11.00 -12.58
N THR A 79 2.28 9.75 -12.99
CA THR A 79 2.68 9.33 -14.35
C THR A 79 1.67 9.75 -15.42
N GLY A 80 0.43 10.02 -15.02
CA GLY A 80 -0.64 10.38 -15.96
C GLY A 80 -1.24 9.19 -16.71
N ASP A 81 -0.86 7.97 -16.36
CA ASP A 81 -1.30 6.76 -17.07
C ASP A 81 -2.74 6.34 -16.69
N GLY A 82 -3.19 6.72 -15.51
CA GLY A 82 -4.56 6.46 -15.08
C GLY A 82 -4.91 4.97 -15.07
N ILE A 83 -6.15 4.68 -15.43
CA ILE A 83 -6.67 3.30 -15.41
C ILE A 83 -6.17 2.42 -16.55
N SER A 84 -5.37 2.94 -17.45
CA SER A 84 -4.82 2.15 -18.56
C SER A 84 -3.69 1.22 -18.12
N VAL A 85 -3.14 1.43 -16.93
CA VAL A 85 -2.04 0.63 -16.39
C VAL A 85 -2.57 -0.30 -15.30
N PRO A 86 -2.39 -1.62 -15.43
CA PRO A 86 -2.79 -2.53 -14.38
C PRO A 86 -2.05 -2.25 -13.07
N LEU A 87 -2.77 -2.28 -11.96
CA LEU A 87 -2.19 -2.00 -10.64
C LEU A 87 -1.11 -3.01 -10.23
N ASN A 88 -1.17 -4.22 -10.75
CA ASN A 88 -0.16 -5.25 -10.47
C ASN A 88 1.02 -5.23 -11.43
N SER A 89 1.09 -4.24 -12.32
CA SER A 89 2.21 -4.10 -13.26
C SER A 89 3.42 -3.39 -12.66
N PHE A 90 3.24 -2.82 -11.48
CA PHE A 90 4.34 -2.20 -10.72
C PHE A 90 4.15 -2.56 -9.24
N GLU A 91 5.24 -2.54 -8.50
CA GLU A 91 5.23 -2.98 -7.11
C GLU A 91 5.73 -1.87 -6.19
N ILE A 92 5.09 -1.74 -5.04
CA ILE A 92 5.44 -0.77 -4.02
C ILE A 92 6.05 -1.52 -2.83
N ASP A 93 7.14 -0.97 -2.30
CA ASP A 93 7.66 -1.36 -1.01
C ASP A 93 7.01 -0.49 0.06
N PRO A 94 6.10 -1.05 0.87
CA PRO A 94 5.37 -0.25 1.86
C PRO A 94 6.24 0.19 3.04
N VAL A 95 7.32 -0.51 3.29
CA VAL A 95 8.24 -0.21 4.39
C VAL A 95 9.23 0.89 3.99
N GLN A 96 9.84 0.75 2.83
CA GLN A 96 10.77 1.75 2.30
C GLN A 96 10.05 2.94 1.68
N LYS A 97 8.76 2.81 1.41
CA LYS A 97 7.91 3.83 0.79
C LYS A 97 8.45 4.27 -0.57
N THR A 98 8.68 3.29 -1.41
CA THR A 98 9.21 3.50 -2.77
C THR A 98 8.42 2.69 -3.78
N VAL A 99 8.47 3.15 -5.04
CA VAL A 99 8.08 2.30 -6.16
C VAL A 99 9.32 1.52 -6.58
N ILE A 100 9.27 0.20 -6.47
CA ILE A 100 10.43 -0.66 -6.68
C ILE A 100 10.99 -0.48 -8.09
N GLY A 101 12.30 -0.30 -8.19
CA GLY A 101 12.98 -0.11 -9.46
C GLY A 101 12.92 1.31 -10.00
N THR A 102 12.44 2.26 -9.23
CA THR A 102 12.34 3.67 -9.63
C THR A 102 12.95 4.58 -8.57
N SER A 103 13.07 5.86 -8.92
CA SER A 103 13.48 6.89 -7.97
C SER A 103 12.31 7.52 -7.20
N TYR A 104 11.09 7.06 -7.45
CA TYR A 104 9.90 7.65 -6.82
C TYR A 104 9.76 7.19 -5.38
N ARG A 105 9.39 8.14 -4.54
CA ARG A 105 9.21 7.93 -3.10
C ARG A 105 7.89 8.51 -2.66
N TYR A 106 7.45 8.06 -1.48
CA TYR A 106 6.17 8.47 -0.93
C TYR A 106 6.32 9.20 0.40
N PHE A 107 5.47 10.18 0.58
CA PHE A 107 5.16 10.74 1.88
C PHE A 107 3.74 10.29 2.23
N MET A 108 3.58 9.68 3.41
CA MET A 108 2.30 9.14 3.85
C MET A 108 1.80 9.87 5.08
N LEU A 109 0.52 10.21 5.10
CA LEU A 109 -0.12 10.87 6.22
C LEU A 109 -1.43 10.15 6.56
N ARG A 110 -1.60 9.84 7.84
CA ARG A 110 -2.82 9.27 8.37
C ARG A 110 -3.62 10.37 9.07
N MET A 111 -4.84 10.64 8.59
CA MET A 111 -5.75 11.61 9.19
C MET A 111 -7.11 10.97 9.40
N ASP A 112 -7.56 10.90 10.64
CA ASP A 112 -8.79 10.18 11.02
C ASP A 112 -8.82 8.78 10.43
N ASP A 113 -9.78 8.46 9.59
CA ASP A 113 -9.89 7.17 8.89
C ASP A 113 -9.46 7.27 7.42
N TYR A 114 -8.57 8.23 7.10
CA TYR A 114 -8.06 8.43 5.75
C TYR A 114 -6.56 8.19 5.67
N TRP A 115 -6.12 7.61 4.56
CA TRP A 115 -4.73 7.65 4.15
C TRP A 115 -4.56 8.69 3.05
N ILE A 116 -3.52 9.50 3.18
CA ILE A 116 -3.11 10.46 2.17
C ILE A 116 -1.72 10.09 1.70
N SER A 117 -1.55 10.01 0.39
CA SER A 117 -0.30 9.60 -0.24
C SER A 117 0.19 10.68 -1.18
N VAL A 118 1.46 11.03 -1.06
CA VAL A 118 2.13 11.94 -1.99
C VAL A 118 3.30 11.19 -2.62
N CYS A 119 3.28 11.05 -3.93
CA CYS A 119 4.35 10.41 -4.69
C CYS A 119 5.18 11.48 -5.42
N ALA A 120 6.49 11.41 -5.29
CA ALA A 120 7.39 12.39 -5.88
C ALA A 120 8.74 11.77 -6.22
N GLU A 121 9.56 12.48 -7.00
CA GLU A 121 10.94 12.10 -7.23
C GLU A 121 11.72 12.06 -5.91
N GLY A 122 12.66 11.13 -5.80
CA GLY A 122 13.37 10.86 -4.55
C GLY A 122 14.23 12.00 -4.00
N ASP A 123 14.55 12.98 -4.83
CA ASP A 123 15.30 14.16 -4.42
C ASP A 123 14.40 15.33 -4.02
N CYS A 124 13.09 15.19 -4.15
CA CYS A 124 12.12 16.21 -3.75
C CYS A 124 11.88 16.18 -2.26
N THR A 125 11.74 17.35 -1.67
CA THR A 125 11.26 17.52 -0.30
C THR A 125 9.78 17.83 -0.33
N VAL A 126 8.99 17.04 0.40
CA VAL A 126 7.55 17.26 0.51
C VAL A 126 7.27 17.97 1.83
N GLU A 127 6.73 19.18 1.74
CA GLU A 127 6.24 19.91 2.90
C GLU A 127 4.72 19.95 2.84
N TYR A 128 4.09 19.69 3.97
CA TYR A 128 2.67 19.92 4.11
C TYR A 128 2.43 20.87 5.28
N ARG A 129 1.40 21.68 5.13
CA ARG A 129 1.00 22.61 6.17
C ARG A 129 -0.44 22.34 6.56
N LEU A 130 -0.65 22.09 7.84
CA LEU A 130 -1.97 22.06 8.44
C LEU A 130 -2.32 23.48 8.86
N ASP A 131 -2.55 24.31 7.87
CA ASP A 131 -2.79 25.72 8.09
C ASP A 131 -4.27 26.04 8.35
N SER A 132 -4.52 27.32 8.60
CA SER A 132 -5.85 27.90 8.77
C SER A 132 -6.81 27.60 7.62
N CYS A 133 -6.34 27.11 6.50
CA CYS A 133 -7.21 26.67 5.40
C CYS A 133 -8.01 25.40 5.73
N ILE A 134 -7.71 24.73 6.84
CA ILE A 134 -8.50 23.59 7.33
C ILE A 134 -9.53 24.02 8.39
N ARG A 135 -9.78 25.29 8.50
CA ARG A 135 -10.87 25.78 9.35
C ARG A 135 -12.19 25.61 8.62
N PHE A 136 -12.96 24.74 9.16
CA PHE A 136 -14.34 24.55 8.75
C PHE A 136 -15.25 25.41 9.60
#